data_ecf66e1053b9614a3e39a14ef7afe8e7
#
_entry.id   ecf66e1053b9614a3e39a14ef7afe8e7
#
_cell.length_a   1.000
_cell.length_b   1.000
_cell.length_c   1.000
_cell.angle_alpha   90.00
_cell.angle_beta   90.00
_cell.angle_gamma   90.00
#
_symmetry.space_group_name_H-M   'P 1'
#
loop_
_entity.id
_entity.type
_entity.pdbx_description
1 polymer ?
#
loop_
_entity_poly.entity_id
_entity_poly.type
_entity_poly.pdbx_seq_one_letter_code
_entity_poly.pdbx_strand_id
1 'polypeptide(L)'
;FLDPRTVSSNRITIEDEELMEKVGNINFYSVTYRLMKLPKLESDCEDYGQAVRYKGTIDHNKDAFELDDHHLFENGRIKTVCGNTYMMLHDTRFKEHFDFWGDFSTHYGIFEGCGGSAPFNTENTNTDEGAPCC
;
A
#
# COMPACT_ATOMS: atom_id res chain seq x y z
N PHE A 1 5.30 10.89 -10.03
CA PHE A 1 4.60 9.68 -9.59
C PHE A 1 3.44 10.09 -8.69
N LEU A 2 2.24 9.74 -9.10
CA LEU A 2 1.05 9.83 -8.25
C LEU A 2 0.98 8.56 -7.39
N ASP A 3 0.43 8.69 -6.17
CA ASP A 3 0.15 7.59 -5.25
C ASP A 3 1.40 6.71 -4.95
N PRO A 4 2.45 7.25 -4.31
CA PRO A 4 3.58 6.46 -3.83
C PRO A 4 3.14 5.54 -2.69
N ARG A 5 3.48 4.25 -2.79
CA ARG A 5 3.09 3.23 -1.81
C ARG A 5 4.24 2.92 -0.88
N THR A 6 4.02 3.09 0.42
CA THR A 6 4.99 2.68 1.45
C THR A 6 4.96 1.16 1.61
N VAL A 7 6.07 0.50 1.37
CA VAL A 7 6.20 -0.96 1.57
C VAL A 7 6.67 -1.27 2.98
N SER A 8 7.63 -0.50 3.47
CA SER A 8 8.10 -0.64 4.85
C SER A 8 8.62 0.70 5.37
N SER A 9 8.49 0.90 6.67
CA SER A 9 9.06 2.05 7.38
C SER A 9 9.57 1.60 8.73
N ASN A 10 10.85 1.85 9.02
CA ASN A 10 11.47 1.49 10.29
C ASN A 10 12.25 2.68 10.84
N ARG A 11 12.04 2.99 12.12
CA ARG A 11 12.84 3.99 12.80
C ARG A 11 14.27 3.48 12.96
N ILE A 12 15.26 4.32 12.61
CA ILE A 12 16.67 4.03 12.82
C ILE A 12 17.04 4.46 14.24
N THR A 13 17.51 3.51 15.04
CA THR A 13 18.09 3.80 16.35
C THR A 13 19.57 4.18 16.19
N ILE A 14 19.94 5.34 16.68
CA ILE A 14 21.34 5.79 16.71
C ILE A 14 21.88 5.43 18.08
N GLU A 15 22.89 4.57 18.14
CA GLU A 15 23.53 4.12 19.39
C GLU A 15 24.79 4.91 19.73
N ASP A 16 25.34 5.67 18.77
CA ASP A 16 26.53 6.50 18.94
C ASP A 16 26.17 7.80 19.66
N GLU A 17 26.70 7.99 20.89
CA GLU A 17 26.43 9.15 21.75
C GLU A 17 26.88 10.47 21.11
N GLU A 18 28.04 10.49 20.44
CA GLU A 18 28.55 11.69 19.77
C GLU A 18 27.64 12.10 18.61
N LEU A 19 27.14 11.12 17.87
CA LEU A 19 26.21 11.37 16.78
C LEU A 19 24.84 11.81 17.30
N MET A 20 24.34 11.21 18.38
CA MET A 20 23.10 11.63 19.04
C MET A 20 23.17 13.08 19.53
N GLU A 21 24.28 13.51 20.10
CA GLU A 21 24.49 14.90 20.54
C GLU A 21 24.44 15.87 19.34
N LYS A 22 24.99 15.48 18.20
CA LYS A 22 25.01 16.30 16.97
C LYS A 22 23.64 16.40 16.29
N VAL A 23 22.88 15.30 16.25
CA VAL A 23 21.56 15.27 15.56
C VAL A 23 20.41 15.73 16.44
N GLY A 24 20.61 15.77 17.76
CA GLY A 24 19.59 16.21 18.72
C GLY A 24 18.32 15.34 18.67
N ASN A 25 17.16 15.99 18.61
CA ASN A 25 15.86 15.32 18.63
C ASN A 25 15.35 14.91 17.22
N ILE A 26 16.23 14.82 16.23
CA ILE A 26 15.85 14.43 14.88
C ILE A 26 15.66 12.90 14.81
N ASN A 27 14.50 12.46 14.35
CA ASN A 27 14.22 11.05 14.12
C ASN A 27 14.56 10.69 12.66
N PHE A 28 15.24 9.57 12.47
CA PHE A 28 15.57 9.04 11.16
C PHE A 28 14.77 7.75 10.91
N TYR A 29 14.33 7.58 9.66
CA TYR A 29 13.56 6.41 9.23
C TYR A 29 14.17 5.82 7.97
N SER A 30 14.20 4.49 7.91
CA SER A 30 14.45 3.74 6.69
C SER A 30 13.09 3.42 6.06
N VAL A 31 12.82 3.98 4.88
CA VAL A 31 11.53 3.82 4.20
C VAL A 31 11.74 3.24 2.81
N THR A 32 10.98 2.20 2.48
CA THR A 32 10.92 1.63 1.13
C THR A 32 9.62 2.03 0.47
N TYR A 33 9.71 2.70 -0.68
CA TYR A 33 8.57 3.05 -1.50
C TYR A 33 8.47 2.19 -2.77
N ARG A 34 7.25 1.87 -3.15
CA ARG A 34 6.93 1.35 -4.47
C ARG A 34 6.29 2.46 -5.30
N LEU A 35 6.96 2.83 -6.38
CA LEU A 35 6.52 3.87 -7.29
C LEU A 35 6.08 3.23 -8.61
N MET A 36 4.87 3.55 -9.04
CA MET A 36 4.30 3.05 -10.29
C MET A 36 4.15 4.20 -11.29
N LYS A 37 4.80 4.05 -12.46
CA LYS A 37 4.66 5.02 -13.56
C LYS A 37 3.47 4.63 -14.43
N LEU A 38 2.28 4.92 -13.97
CA LEU A 38 1.02 4.71 -14.67
C LEU A 38 0.37 6.05 -15.00
N PRO A 39 -0.05 6.28 -16.26
CA PRO A 39 -0.55 7.60 -16.68
C PRO A 39 -1.96 7.92 -16.20
N LYS A 40 -2.69 6.92 -15.71
CA LYS A 40 -4.11 7.05 -15.32
C LYS A 40 -4.34 7.03 -13.82
N LEU A 41 -3.28 7.05 -13.00
CA LEU A 41 -3.46 7.11 -11.55
C LEU A 41 -4.12 8.44 -11.16
N GLU A 42 -5.00 8.37 -10.19
CA GLU A 42 -5.74 9.49 -9.62
C GLU A 42 -5.07 9.96 -8.33
N SER A 43 -5.33 11.21 -7.94
CA SER A 43 -4.78 11.79 -6.70
C SER A 43 -5.38 11.17 -5.45
N ASP A 44 -6.61 10.69 -5.56
CA ASP A 44 -7.37 10.12 -4.46
C ASP A 44 -7.70 8.64 -4.74
N CYS A 45 -8.04 7.91 -3.68
CA CYS A 45 -8.51 6.53 -3.81
C CYS A 45 -9.97 6.51 -4.22
N GLU A 46 -10.24 6.46 -5.51
CA GLU A 46 -11.59 6.45 -6.05
C GLU A 46 -12.17 5.03 -6.12
N ASP A 47 -13.47 4.90 -5.79
CA ASP A 47 -14.20 3.64 -5.80
C ASP A 47 -14.97 3.45 -7.10
N TYR A 48 -14.63 2.40 -7.84
CA TYR A 48 -15.34 1.95 -9.05
C TYR A 48 -15.98 0.58 -8.88
N GLY A 49 -16.09 0.08 -7.64
CA GLY A 49 -16.67 -1.23 -7.35
C GLY A 49 -15.80 -2.41 -7.81
N GLN A 50 -14.50 -2.23 -7.86
CA GLN A 50 -13.55 -3.22 -8.36
C GLN A 50 -13.08 -4.18 -7.28
N ALA A 51 -12.74 -5.39 -7.70
CA ALA A 51 -12.18 -6.41 -6.82
C ALA A 51 -11.09 -7.21 -7.52
N VAL A 52 -10.20 -7.80 -6.73
CA VAL A 52 -9.11 -8.63 -7.22
C VAL A 52 -8.96 -9.89 -6.37
N ARG A 53 -8.33 -10.93 -6.93
CA ARG A 53 -7.94 -12.14 -6.19
C ARG A 53 -6.53 -12.52 -6.58
N TYR A 54 -5.66 -12.66 -5.58
CA TYR A 54 -4.32 -13.18 -5.76
C TYR A 54 -4.33 -14.69 -6.03
N LYS A 55 -3.56 -15.15 -7.01
CA LYS A 55 -3.49 -16.56 -7.44
C LYS A 55 -2.37 -17.37 -6.77
N GLY A 56 -1.54 -16.75 -5.93
CA GLY A 56 -0.42 -17.42 -5.28
C GLY A 56 0.71 -17.84 -6.22
N THR A 57 0.91 -17.12 -7.32
CA THR A 57 1.84 -17.52 -8.39
C THR A 57 3.16 -16.73 -8.42
N ILE A 58 3.36 -15.77 -7.53
CA ILE A 58 4.63 -15.05 -7.39
C ILE A 58 5.59 -15.92 -6.58
N ASP A 59 6.80 -16.12 -7.09
CA ASP A 59 7.83 -16.89 -6.40
C ASP A 59 8.15 -16.27 -5.03
N HIS A 60 8.31 -17.14 -4.01
CA HIS A 60 8.54 -16.80 -2.61
C HIS A 60 7.38 -16.08 -1.90
N ASN A 61 6.23 -15.86 -2.58
CA ASN A 61 5.04 -15.24 -2.02
C ASN A 61 3.77 -16.05 -2.31
N LYS A 62 3.82 -17.37 -2.16
CA LYS A 62 2.72 -18.29 -2.54
C LYS A 62 1.46 -18.11 -1.70
N ASP A 63 1.61 -17.79 -0.42
CA ASP A 63 0.48 -17.67 0.50
C ASP A 63 -0.17 -16.29 0.47
N ALA A 64 0.64 -15.23 0.28
CA ALA A 64 0.17 -13.87 0.23
C ALA A 64 1.15 -12.98 -0.54
N PHE A 65 0.64 -11.91 -1.14
CA PHE A 65 1.41 -10.86 -1.79
C PHE A 65 1.15 -9.51 -1.12
N GLU A 66 2.21 -8.84 -0.71
CA GLU A 66 2.17 -7.50 -0.12
C GLU A 66 2.51 -6.46 -1.20
N LEU A 67 1.52 -5.63 -1.55
CA LEU A 67 1.73 -4.51 -2.48
C LEU A 67 2.35 -3.32 -1.74
N ASP A 68 1.87 -3.04 -0.56
CA ASP A 68 2.33 -2.00 0.36
C ASP A 68 1.93 -2.36 1.80
N ASP A 69 2.21 -1.51 2.77
CA ASP A 69 1.97 -1.73 4.21
C ASP A 69 0.47 -1.86 4.58
N HIS A 70 -0.45 -1.51 3.67
CA HIS A 70 -1.90 -1.61 3.85
C HIS A 70 -2.56 -2.65 2.93
N HIS A 71 -1.87 -3.12 1.90
CA HIS A 71 -2.43 -4.00 0.88
C HIS A 71 -1.78 -5.36 0.87
N LEU A 72 -2.26 -6.24 1.75
CA LEU A 72 -1.94 -7.67 1.75
C LEU A 72 -3.03 -8.44 1.00
N PHE A 73 -2.64 -9.22 0.00
CA PHE A 73 -3.51 -10.08 -0.80
C PHE A 73 -3.21 -11.55 -0.50
N GLU A 74 -4.05 -12.17 0.30
CA GLU A 74 -3.94 -13.61 0.60
C GLU A 74 -4.36 -14.45 -0.62
N ASN A 75 -3.66 -15.55 -0.85
CA ASN A 75 -3.95 -16.45 -1.96
C ASN A 75 -5.41 -16.95 -1.92
N GLY A 76 -6.11 -16.78 -3.04
CA GLY A 76 -7.49 -17.25 -3.21
C GLY A 76 -8.57 -16.36 -2.61
N ARG A 77 -8.24 -15.33 -1.85
CA ARG A 77 -9.24 -14.41 -1.28
C ARG A 77 -9.53 -13.25 -2.22
N ILE A 78 -10.81 -12.96 -2.41
CA ILE A 78 -11.28 -11.78 -3.14
C ILE A 78 -11.22 -10.58 -2.20
N LYS A 79 -10.64 -9.49 -2.67
CA LYS A 79 -10.53 -8.22 -1.94
C LYS A 79 -11.01 -7.08 -2.85
N THR A 80 -11.87 -6.22 -2.32
CA THR A 80 -12.25 -4.97 -2.98
C THR A 80 -11.09 -3.99 -2.94
N VAL A 81 -10.92 -3.20 -3.99
CA VAL A 81 -9.79 -2.28 -4.14
C VAL A 81 -10.24 -0.98 -4.81
N CYS A 82 -9.54 0.10 -4.52
CA CYS A 82 -9.72 1.37 -5.23
C CYS A 82 -9.17 1.30 -6.67
N GLY A 83 -9.55 2.27 -7.50
CA GLY A 83 -9.13 2.35 -8.89
C GLY A 83 -7.61 2.35 -9.08
N ASN A 84 -6.89 3.08 -8.25
CA ASN A 84 -5.42 3.09 -8.30
C ASN A 84 -4.81 1.72 -8.02
N THR A 85 -5.24 1.06 -6.95
CA THR A 85 -4.77 -0.30 -6.62
C THR A 85 -5.12 -1.30 -7.71
N TYR A 86 -6.32 -1.21 -8.29
CA TYR A 86 -6.70 -2.03 -9.43
C TYR A 86 -5.74 -1.83 -10.62
N MET A 87 -5.46 -0.59 -11.02
CA MET A 87 -4.53 -0.29 -12.11
C MET A 87 -3.09 -0.73 -11.79
N MET A 88 -2.63 -0.56 -10.56
CA MET A 88 -1.29 -0.99 -10.13
C MET A 88 -1.09 -2.50 -10.27
N LEU A 89 -2.14 -3.28 -10.08
CA LEU A 89 -2.10 -4.73 -10.28
C LEU A 89 -2.36 -5.13 -11.73
N HIS A 90 -3.34 -4.49 -12.40
CA HIS A 90 -3.79 -4.86 -13.75
C HIS A 90 -2.85 -4.38 -14.86
N ASP A 91 -2.32 -3.16 -14.77
CA ASP A 91 -1.55 -2.52 -15.85
C ASP A 91 -0.03 -2.65 -15.66
N THR A 92 0.39 -3.57 -14.79
CA THR A 92 1.81 -3.83 -14.50
C THR A 92 2.17 -5.31 -14.63
N ARG A 93 3.41 -5.65 -14.28
CA ARG A 93 3.91 -7.02 -14.23
C ARG A 93 3.12 -7.95 -13.30
N PHE A 94 2.27 -7.42 -12.42
CA PHE A 94 1.48 -8.22 -11.50
C PHE A 94 0.24 -8.83 -12.13
N LYS A 95 -0.17 -8.39 -13.31
CA LYS A 95 -1.39 -8.80 -14.00
C LYS A 95 -1.60 -10.31 -14.07
N GLU A 96 -0.55 -11.05 -14.40
CA GLU A 96 -0.62 -12.50 -14.56
C GLU A 96 -0.89 -13.25 -13.26
N HIS A 97 -0.64 -12.60 -12.12
CA HIS A 97 -0.74 -13.19 -10.79
C HIS A 97 -2.08 -12.92 -10.10
N PHE A 98 -2.99 -12.18 -10.75
CA PHE A 98 -4.29 -11.81 -10.21
C PHE A 98 -5.43 -12.12 -11.17
N ASP A 99 -6.61 -12.37 -10.60
CA ASP A 99 -7.89 -12.28 -11.29
C ASP A 99 -8.54 -10.93 -10.95
N PHE A 100 -9.33 -10.39 -11.90
CA PHE A 100 -9.87 -9.05 -11.83
C PHE A 100 -11.37 -9.03 -12.10
N TRP A 101 -12.14 -8.24 -11.34
CA TRP A 101 -13.55 -7.97 -11.54
C TRP A 101 -13.84 -6.48 -11.46
N GLY A 102 -14.82 -6.05 -12.24
CA GLY A 102 -15.22 -4.64 -12.34
C GLY A 102 -14.47 -3.89 -13.43
N ASP A 103 -14.93 -2.68 -13.67
CA ASP A 103 -14.37 -1.76 -14.65
C ASP A 103 -14.43 -0.32 -14.10
N PHE A 104 -14.25 0.69 -14.94
CA PHE A 104 -14.31 2.10 -14.58
C PHE A 104 -15.59 2.80 -15.03
N SER A 105 -16.66 2.05 -15.32
CA SER A 105 -17.90 2.60 -15.88
C SER A 105 -18.77 3.33 -14.85
N THR A 106 -18.68 2.94 -13.59
CA THR A 106 -19.47 3.53 -12.51
C THR A 106 -18.57 3.98 -11.37
N HIS A 107 -18.71 5.25 -10.97
CA HIS A 107 -17.98 5.85 -9.87
C HIS A 107 -18.87 5.94 -8.63
N TYR A 108 -18.40 5.40 -7.51
CA TYR A 108 -19.14 5.35 -6.26
C TYR A 108 -18.67 6.36 -5.20
N GLY A 109 -17.68 7.20 -5.54
CA GLY A 109 -17.08 8.17 -4.63
C GLY A 109 -15.71 7.74 -4.15
N ILE A 110 -15.30 8.25 -3.00
CA ILE A 110 -14.02 7.89 -2.38
C ILE A 110 -14.12 6.50 -1.76
N PHE A 111 -13.12 5.67 -1.99
CA PHE A 111 -13.02 4.35 -1.37
C PHE A 111 -12.82 4.49 0.14
N GLU A 112 -13.72 3.93 0.94
CA GLU A 112 -13.63 4.00 2.39
C GLU A 112 -12.39 3.29 2.94
N GLY A 113 -11.72 3.92 3.91
CA GLY A 113 -10.52 3.37 4.55
C GLY A 113 -9.22 3.62 3.78
N CYS A 114 -9.27 4.26 2.62
CA CYS A 114 -8.09 4.74 1.92
C CYS A 114 -7.59 6.05 2.55
N GLY A 115 -6.86 5.95 3.63
CA GLY A 115 -6.12 7.06 4.21
C GLY A 115 -4.64 6.93 3.91
N GLY A 116 -4.01 8.00 3.40
CA GLY A 116 -2.56 8.04 3.28
C GLY A 116 -1.92 7.96 4.66
N SER A 117 -1.24 6.85 4.99
CA SER A 117 -0.38 6.82 6.16
C SER A 117 0.88 7.61 5.85
N ALA A 118 1.11 8.68 6.61
CA ALA A 118 2.42 9.32 6.58
C ALA A 118 3.43 8.31 7.13
N PRO A 119 4.54 8.00 6.41
CA PRO A 119 5.48 6.96 6.80
C PRO A 119 6.20 7.24 8.14
N PHE A 120 5.98 8.41 8.71
CA PHE A 120 6.63 8.90 9.92
C PHE A 120 5.73 8.92 11.16
N ASN A 121 4.45 8.57 11.04
CA ASN A 121 3.52 8.48 12.17
C ASN A 121 3.63 7.10 12.84
N THR A 122 4.79 6.81 13.42
CA THR A 122 4.97 5.63 14.27
C THR A 122 4.91 6.00 15.75
N GLU A 123 4.05 6.92 16.15
CA GLU A 123 3.66 7.02 17.55
C GLU A 123 2.52 6.06 17.79
N ASN A 124 2.83 5.04 18.58
CA ASN A 124 1.93 4.02 19.10
C ASN A 124 0.58 4.63 19.52
N THR A 125 -0.37 4.65 18.63
CA THR A 125 -1.76 4.60 19.04
C THR A 125 -2.19 3.15 18.94
N ASN A 126 -2.05 2.43 20.05
CA ASN A 126 -2.88 1.27 20.31
C ASN A 126 -4.33 1.75 20.37
N THR A 127 -4.92 1.99 19.25
CA THR A 127 -6.35 2.02 19.06
C THR A 127 -6.64 0.96 18.01
N ASP A 128 -7.01 -0.17 18.57
CA ASP A 128 -7.70 -1.27 17.97
C ASP A 128 -9.00 -0.74 17.32
N GLU A 129 -8.90 -0.25 16.11
CA GLU A 129 -10.02 -0.09 15.19
C GLU A 129 -9.49 -0.40 13.80
N GLY A 130 -9.63 -1.68 13.43
CA GLY A 130 -9.32 -2.16 12.10
C GLY A 130 -10.20 -1.50 11.07
N ALA A 131 -9.75 -0.38 10.54
CA ALA A 131 -10.26 0.08 9.28
C ALA A 131 -9.73 -0.88 8.20
N PRO A 132 -10.59 -1.52 7.42
CA PRO A 132 -10.15 -2.30 6.29
C PRO A 132 -9.54 -1.34 5.28
N CYS A 133 -8.23 -1.37 5.18
CA CYS A 133 -7.56 -0.66 4.09
C CYS A 133 -7.84 -1.35 2.76
N CYS A 134 -7.96 -0.55 1.72
CA CYS A 134 -8.11 -1.03 0.34
C CYS A 134 -7.04 -2.03 -0.05
#